data_458db2ec54a51ca4a219e18fe0e0b51b
#
_entry.id   458db2ec54a51ca4a219e18fe0e0b51b
#
_cell.length_a   1.000
_cell.length_b   1.000
_cell.length_c   1.000
_cell.angle_alpha   90.00
_cell.angle_beta   90.00
_cell.angle_gamma   90.00
#
_symmetry.space_group_name_H-M   'P 1'
#
loop_
_entity.id
_entity.type
_entity.pdbx_description
1 polymer ?
#
loop_
_entity_poly.entity_id
_entity_poly.type
_entity_poly.pdbx_seq_one_letter_code
_entity_poly.pdbx_strand_id
1 'polypeptide(L)'
;DITIQDAAFWTLHMAGCHHVRVQDIKILNDVRGANNDGIDPDCCKDVLITGCLVKTGDDAIVIKTTKPMTQRYGASENIVISNCILYSHDSALKIGTETHGDIRNVILSDCVIKDCSRGVGIWVRDGATIEDVHIHHVTGNVLKYADGIGEHRTRMWWGNGEPIFLNATYRNGEHHNPGKIRNI
;
A
#
# COMPACT_ATOMS: atom_id res chain seq x y z
N ASP A 1 -7.23 18.47 13.10
CA ASP A 1 -7.49 18.12 11.68
C ASP A 1 -6.35 18.61 10.80
N ILE A 2 -5.68 17.69 10.09
CA ILE A 2 -4.65 18.00 9.11
C ILE A 2 -5.14 17.49 7.75
N THR A 3 -5.04 18.34 6.72
CA THR A 3 -5.24 17.94 5.33
C THR A 3 -3.92 18.14 4.59
N ILE A 4 -3.44 17.09 3.91
CA ILE A 4 -2.28 17.13 3.02
C ILE A 4 -2.83 16.89 1.61
N GLN A 5 -2.37 17.66 0.64
CA GLN A 5 -2.89 17.55 -0.73
C GLN A 5 -1.82 17.79 -1.78
N ASP A 6 -2.08 17.25 -2.96
CA ASP A 6 -1.29 17.47 -4.18
C ASP A 6 0.21 17.19 -4.03
N ALA A 7 0.53 16.12 -3.29
CA ALA A 7 1.90 15.66 -3.17
C ALA A 7 2.44 15.18 -4.52
N ALA A 8 3.67 15.58 -4.82
CA ALA A 8 4.36 15.19 -6.06
C ALA A 8 4.91 13.75 -6.01
N PHE A 9 5.10 13.21 -4.80
CA PHE A 9 5.67 11.89 -4.53
C PHE A 9 5.21 11.42 -3.16
N TRP A 10 5.39 10.19 -2.76
CA TRP A 10 4.95 9.55 -1.51
C TRP A 10 4.64 10.55 -0.39
N THR A 11 3.34 10.74 -0.14
CA THR A 11 2.85 11.89 0.65
C THR A 11 3.33 11.86 2.10
N LEU A 12 3.08 10.76 2.79
CA LEU A 12 3.52 10.54 4.17
C LEU A 12 4.42 9.31 4.22
N HIS A 13 5.68 9.48 3.81
CA HIS A 13 6.69 8.44 3.86
C HIS A 13 7.36 8.41 5.23
N MET A 14 7.15 7.34 5.95
CA MET A 14 7.73 7.09 7.27
C MET A 14 8.82 6.03 7.12
N ALA A 15 10.07 6.39 7.35
CA ALA A 15 11.23 5.54 7.13
C ALA A 15 11.90 5.14 8.44
N GLY A 16 11.90 3.86 8.80
CA GLY A 16 12.52 3.32 9.98
C GLY A 16 11.95 3.81 11.30
N CYS A 17 10.67 4.19 11.31
CA CYS A 17 10.01 4.75 12.49
C CYS A 17 9.46 3.64 13.39
N HIS A 18 9.41 3.92 14.69
CA HIS A 18 8.84 3.03 15.70
C HIS A 18 7.79 3.74 16.55
N HIS A 19 6.77 2.99 17.01
CA HIS A 19 5.69 3.49 17.88
C HIS A 19 4.95 4.68 17.27
N VAL A 20 4.53 4.53 16.00
CA VAL A 20 3.90 5.60 15.21
C VAL A 20 2.39 5.51 15.32
N ARG A 21 1.75 6.66 15.48
CA ARG A 21 0.30 6.80 15.32
C ARG A 21 0.01 7.85 14.26
N VAL A 22 -0.70 7.45 13.19
CA VAL A 22 -1.28 8.33 12.18
C VAL A 22 -2.80 8.28 12.36
N GLN A 23 -3.40 9.41 12.74
CA GLN A 23 -4.80 9.42 13.13
C GLN A 23 -5.53 10.65 12.60
N ASP A 24 -6.76 10.44 12.09
CA ASP A 24 -7.71 11.49 11.71
C ASP A 24 -7.16 12.53 10.73
N ILE A 25 -6.28 12.10 9.83
CA ILE A 25 -5.75 12.97 8.75
C ILE A 25 -6.50 12.73 7.45
N LYS A 26 -6.44 13.75 6.58
CA LYS A 26 -6.93 13.68 5.20
C LYS A 26 -5.76 13.82 4.25
N ILE A 27 -5.66 12.92 3.28
CA ILE A 27 -4.73 13.01 2.16
C ILE A 27 -5.57 13.08 0.88
N LEU A 28 -5.43 14.15 0.13
CA LEU A 28 -6.23 14.44 -1.06
C LEU A 28 -5.32 14.80 -2.23
N ASN A 29 -4.81 13.80 -2.91
CA ASN A 29 -3.92 13.98 -4.05
C ASN A 29 -4.68 13.96 -5.38
N ASP A 30 -4.05 14.50 -6.43
CA ASP A 30 -4.54 14.36 -7.79
C ASP A 30 -4.51 12.87 -8.21
N VAL A 31 -5.67 12.33 -8.51
CA VAL A 31 -5.83 10.91 -8.90
C VAL A 31 -5.13 10.54 -10.21
N ARG A 32 -4.64 11.52 -10.97
CA ARG A 32 -3.83 11.31 -12.19
C ARG A 32 -2.33 11.21 -11.87
N GLY A 33 -1.93 11.56 -10.66
CA GLY A 33 -0.54 11.55 -10.24
C GLY A 33 0.02 10.14 -10.12
N ALA A 34 1.27 9.92 -10.59
CA ALA A 34 2.02 8.71 -10.32
C ALA A 34 2.83 8.85 -9.05
N ASN A 35 3.03 7.76 -8.34
CA ASN A 35 3.86 7.74 -7.14
C ASN A 35 3.45 8.79 -6.09
N ASN A 36 2.19 9.21 -6.09
CA ASN A 36 1.63 10.08 -5.06
C ASN A 36 0.86 9.26 -4.02
N ASP A 37 1.45 8.16 -3.62
CA ASP A 37 0.97 7.28 -2.57
C ASP A 37 0.60 8.10 -1.32
N GLY A 38 -0.35 7.59 -0.54
CA GLY A 38 -0.85 8.33 0.62
C GLY A 38 0.02 8.15 1.86
N ILE A 39 0.05 6.95 2.42
CA ILE A 39 0.78 6.65 3.66
C ILE A 39 1.69 5.46 3.43
N ASP A 40 2.99 5.65 3.60
CA ASP A 40 4.04 4.68 3.28
C ASP A 40 4.90 4.33 4.50
N PRO A 41 4.50 3.37 5.34
CA PRO A 41 5.41 2.80 6.34
C PRO A 41 6.51 1.99 5.65
N ASP A 42 7.75 2.42 5.76
CA ASP A 42 8.93 1.77 5.19
C ASP A 42 9.89 1.33 6.30
N CYS A 43 10.03 0.02 6.51
CA CYS A 43 10.78 -0.56 7.60
C CYS A 43 10.39 -0.01 8.98
N CYS A 44 9.08 0.18 9.18
CA CYS A 44 8.49 0.71 10.41
C CYS A 44 7.99 -0.40 11.32
N LYS A 45 7.93 -0.11 12.64
CA LYS A 45 7.45 -1.06 13.65
C LYS A 45 6.46 -0.40 14.61
N ASP A 46 5.47 -1.19 15.04
CA ASP A 46 4.44 -0.75 16.00
C ASP A 46 3.70 0.50 15.48
N VAL A 47 3.06 0.35 14.32
CA VAL A 47 2.37 1.44 13.62
C VAL A 47 0.87 1.26 13.72
N LEU A 48 0.17 2.31 14.12
CA LEU A 48 -1.29 2.42 14.07
C LEU A 48 -1.70 3.52 13.10
N ILE A 49 -2.44 3.16 12.05
CA ILE A 49 -3.07 4.09 11.10
C ILE A 49 -4.57 3.95 11.26
N THR A 50 -5.26 5.02 11.67
CA THR A 50 -6.70 4.92 11.95
C THR A 50 -7.47 6.21 11.66
N GLY A 51 -8.74 6.09 11.26
CA GLY A 51 -9.64 7.23 11.05
C GLY A 51 -9.26 8.14 9.88
N CYS A 52 -8.44 7.67 8.95
CA CYS A 52 -7.91 8.48 7.86
C CYS A 52 -8.81 8.44 6.61
N LEU A 53 -8.91 9.58 5.93
CA LEU A 53 -9.46 9.67 4.58
C LEU A 53 -8.30 9.85 3.60
N VAL A 54 -8.08 8.87 2.73
CA VAL A 54 -6.97 8.89 1.77
C VAL A 54 -7.49 8.77 0.35
N LYS A 55 -7.13 9.73 -0.50
CA LYS A 55 -7.45 9.75 -1.93
C LYS A 55 -6.18 10.03 -2.74
N THR A 56 -5.81 9.10 -3.62
CA THR A 56 -4.52 9.11 -4.34
C THR A 56 -4.65 8.66 -5.78
N GLY A 57 -3.66 9.00 -6.58
CA GLY A 57 -3.50 8.47 -7.94
C GLY A 57 -2.69 7.16 -7.98
N ASP A 58 -1.87 6.92 -6.96
CA ASP A 58 -1.18 5.66 -6.71
C ASP A 58 -1.72 5.06 -5.40
N ASP A 59 -1.02 4.19 -4.72
CA ASP A 59 -1.52 3.44 -3.56
C ASP A 59 -2.02 4.34 -2.42
N ALA A 60 -3.16 4.01 -1.79
CA ALA A 60 -3.65 4.81 -0.68
C ALA A 60 -2.83 4.57 0.60
N ILE A 61 -2.62 3.31 0.97
CA ILE A 61 -1.69 2.93 2.05
C ILE A 61 -0.82 1.80 1.54
N VAL A 62 0.50 1.95 1.62
CA VAL A 62 1.42 0.92 1.13
C VAL A 62 2.56 0.65 2.11
N ILE A 63 2.66 -0.59 2.55
CA ILE A 63 3.72 -1.06 3.45
C ILE A 63 4.92 -1.50 2.59
N LYS A 64 6.07 -0.92 2.85
CA LYS A 64 7.30 -1.15 2.09
C LYS A 64 8.46 -1.59 2.97
N THR A 65 9.45 -2.19 2.33
CA THR A 65 10.79 -2.41 2.88
C THR A 65 11.80 -2.14 1.76
N THR A 66 12.10 -0.85 1.57
CA THR A 66 13.06 -0.41 0.54
C THR A 66 14.47 -0.87 0.88
N LYS A 67 15.30 -1.09 -0.14
CA LYS A 67 16.66 -1.62 0.06
C LYS A 67 17.51 -0.79 1.04
N PRO A 68 17.58 0.54 0.95
CA PRO A 68 18.35 1.34 1.90
C PRO A 68 17.82 1.25 3.33
N MET A 69 16.48 1.25 3.48
CA MET A 69 15.85 1.20 4.80
C MET A 69 15.98 -0.17 5.43
N THR A 70 15.85 -1.25 4.65
CA THR A 70 16.03 -2.62 5.13
C THR A 70 17.45 -2.85 5.68
N GLN A 71 18.46 -2.33 5.01
CA GLN A 71 19.84 -2.45 5.48
C GLN A 71 20.08 -1.78 6.83
N ARG A 72 19.30 -0.75 7.15
CA ARG A 72 19.46 0.03 8.38
C ARG A 72 18.48 -0.36 9.50
N TYR A 73 17.25 -0.69 9.14
CA TYR A 73 16.14 -0.84 10.10
C TYR A 73 15.49 -2.22 10.06
N GLY A 74 15.77 -3.03 9.02
CA GLY A 74 15.24 -4.39 8.89
C GLY A 74 13.81 -4.45 8.39
N ALA A 75 12.98 -5.21 9.07
CA ALA A 75 11.60 -5.53 8.67
C ALA A 75 10.59 -4.41 8.96
N SER A 76 9.43 -4.46 8.29
CA SER A 76 8.21 -3.77 8.71
C SER A 76 7.33 -4.73 9.53
N GLU A 77 6.94 -4.34 10.76
CA GLU A 77 6.29 -5.25 11.70
C GLU A 77 5.20 -4.57 12.55
N ASN A 78 4.18 -5.35 12.95
CA ASN A 78 3.14 -4.91 13.89
C ASN A 78 2.41 -3.66 13.39
N ILE A 79 1.78 -3.75 12.22
CA ILE A 79 1.10 -2.64 11.57
C ILE A 79 -0.40 -2.88 11.60
N VAL A 80 -1.14 -1.95 12.20
CA VAL A 80 -2.60 -1.96 12.23
C VAL A 80 -3.14 -0.79 11.43
N ILE A 81 -4.02 -1.09 10.47
CA ILE A 81 -4.73 -0.11 9.65
C ILE A 81 -6.21 -0.34 9.87
N SER A 82 -6.93 0.69 10.37
CA SER A 82 -8.35 0.52 10.69
C SER A 82 -9.18 1.78 10.54
N ASN A 83 -10.49 1.61 10.38
CA ASN A 83 -11.45 2.72 10.34
C ASN A 83 -11.12 3.79 9.30
N CYS A 84 -10.55 3.41 8.16
CA CYS A 84 -10.15 4.34 7.10
C CYS A 84 -11.10 4.27 5.90
N ILE A 85 -11.18 5.39 5.17
CA ILE A 85 -11.85 5.46 3.86
C ILE A 85 -10.76 5.68 2.81
N LEU A 86 -10.62 4.72 1.90
CA LEU A 86 -9.49 4.65 0.97
C LEU A 86 -9.97 4.73 -0.48
N TYR A 87 -9.44 5.69 -1.23
CA TYR A 87 -9.62 5.85 -2.68
C TYR A 87 -8.27 5.79 -3.36
N SER A 88 -8.15 5.02 -4.43
CA SER A 88 -6.90 4.95 -5.18
C SER A 88 -7.12 4.53 -6.62
N HIS A 89 -6.40 5.13 -7.54
CA HIS A 89 -6.35 4.59 -8.90
C HIS A 89 -5.43 3.37 -9.02
N ASP A 90 -4.66 3.03 -7.99
CA ASP A 90 -3.99 1.73 -7.86
C ASP A 90 -4.61 0.94 -6.69
N SER A 91 -3.97 0.73 -5.59
CA SER A 91 -4.44 -0.16 -4.52
C SER A 91 -4.87 0.61 -3.27
N ALA A 92 -6.00 0.21 -2.67
CA ALA A 92 -6.41 0.77 -1.38
C ALA A 92 -5.42 0.41 -0.27
N LEU A 93 -5.06 -0.88 -0.15
CA LEU A 93 -3.93 -1.34 0.64
C LEU A 93 -2.98 -2.10 -0.27
N LYS A 94 -1.69 -1.77 -0.18
CA LYS A 94 -0.63 -2.53 -0.84
C LYS A 94 0.45 -2.96 0.15
N ILE A 95 1.00 -4.14 -0.06
CA ILE A 95 2.22 -4.60 0.57
C ILE A 95 3.24 -4.85 -0.56
N GLY A 96 4.33 -4.12 -0.53
CA GLY A 96 5.33 -4.10 -1.62
C GLY A 96 5.10 -2.92 -2.59
N THR A 97 5.69 -2.88 -3.76
CA THR A 97 6.56 -3.89 -4.41
C THR A 97 8.00 -3.94 -3.87
N GLU A 98 8.41 -2.93 -3.08
CA GLU A 98 9.71 -2.92 -2.41
C GLU A 98 9.65 -3.88 -1.22
N THR A 99 10.31 -5.05 -1.35
CA THR A 99 10.25 -6.15 -0.37
C THR A 99 11.63 -6.75 -0.15
N HIS A 100 12.59 -5.88 0.24
CA HIS A 100 13.95 -6.29 0.57
C HIS A 100 14.09 -6.82 2.00
N GLY A 101 13.18 -6.47 2.90
CA GLY A 101 13.05 -6.99 4.25
C GLY A 101 11.68 -7.63 4.49
N ASP A 102 11.57 -8.48 5.50
CA ASP A 102 10.31 -9.14 5.82
C ASP A 102 9.21 -8.14 6.24
N ILE A 103 7.96 -8.50 5.96
CA ILE A 103 6.78 -7.75 6.38
C ILE A 103 5.86 -8.73 7.10
N ARG A 104 5.52 -8.45 8.37
CA ARG A 104 4.74 -9.38 9.18
C ARG A 104 3.86 -8.72 10.24
N ASN A 105 2.87 -9.45 10.72
CA ASN A 105 1.90 -8.99 11.72
C ASN A 105 1.17 -7.73 11.23
N VAL A 106 0.44 -7.84 10.11
CA VAL A 106 -0.32 -6.74 9.53
C VAL A 106 -1.81 -6.99 9.67
N ILE A 107 -2.55 -6.01 10.14
CA ILE A 107 -4.02 -6.06 10.21
C ILE A 107 -4.59 -4.92 9.39
N LEU A 108 -5.52 -5.23 8.47
CA LEU A 108 -6.43 -4.27 7.85
C LEU A 108 -7.85 -4.61 8.29
N SER A 109 -8.53 -3.68 8.98
CA SER A 109 -9.89 -3.92 9.43
C SER A 109 -10.79 -2.69 9.38
N ASP A 110 -12.10 -2.94 9.30
CA ASP A 110 -13.13 -1.91 9.46
C ASP A 110 -12.94 -0.72 8.51
N CYS A 111 -12.54 -1.01 7.26
CA CYS A 111 -12.26 0.00 6.25
C CYS A 111 -13.28 -0.01 5.11
N VAL A 112 -13.48 1.16 4.52
CA VAL A 112 -14.24 1.33 3.29
C VAL A 112 -13.28 1.60 2.14
N ILE A 113 -13.34 0.73 1.12
CA ILE A 113 -12.58 0.88 -0.12
C ILE A 113 -13.52 1.43 -1.18
N LYS A 114 -13.15 2.52 -1.81
CA LYS A 114 -14.00 3.12 -2.82
C LYS A 114 -13.25 3.47 -4.09
N ASP A 115 -13.77 2.96 -5.21
CA ASP A 115 -13.27 3.27 -6.56
C ASP A 115 -11.75 3.03 -6.68
N CYS A 116 -11.27 1.90 -6.15
CA CYS A 116 -9.87 1.48 -6.29
C CYS A 116 -9.69 0.51 -7.44
N SER A 117 -8.51 0.50 -8.05
CA SER A 117 -8.13 -0.50 -9.04
C SER A 117 -7.98 -1.87 -8.41
N ARG A 118 -7.38 -1.90 -7.21
CA ARG A 118 -7.26 -3.09 -6.36
C ARG A 118 -7.72 -2.77 -4.95
N GLY A 119 -8.45 -3.70 -4.37
CA GLY A 119 -8.81 -3.58 -2.96
C GLY A 119 -7.58 -3.82 -2.08
N VAL A 120 -7.00 -5.00 -2.18
CA VAL A 120 -5.73 -5.36 -1.52
C VAL A 120 -4.78 -5.95 -2.54
N GLY A 121 -3.57 -5.40 -2.60
CA GLY A 121 -2.50 -5.91 -3.46
C GLY A 121 -1.27 -6.32 -2.64
N ILE A 122 -0.84 -7.57 -2.75
CA ILE A 122 0.36 -8.06 -2.08
C ILE A 122 1.36 -8.56 -3.12
N TRP A 123 2.51 -7.90 -3.21
CA TRP A 123 3.61 -8.28 -4.07
C TRP A 123 4.88 -8.54 -3.29
N VAL A 124 5.47 -9.71 -3.47
CA VAL A 124 6.83 -9.98 -3.04
C VAL A 124 7.72 -10.13 -4.27
N ARG A 125 8.83 -9.39 -4.33
CA ARG A 125 9.70 -9.32 -5.52
C ARG A 125 11.20 -9.36 -5.21
N ASP A 126 11.60 -9.06 -3.97
CA ASP A 126 13.00 -8.79 -3.64
C ASP A 126 13.55 -9.74 -2.57
N GLY A 127 12.92 -10.91 -2.38
CA GLY A 127 13.42 -12.00 -1.55
C GLY A 127 12.83 -12.12 -0.15
N ALA A 128 11.99 -11.17 0.27
CA ALA A 128 11.41 -11.15 1.62
C ALA A 128 10.35 -12.25 1.85
N THR A 129 9.96 -12.40 3.10
CA THR A 129 8.75 -13.10 3.50
C THR A 129 7.69 -12.09 3.92
N ILE A 130 6.50 -12.18 3.31
CA ILE A 130 5.29 -11.49 3.76
C ILE A 130 4.42 -12.51 4.46
N GLU A 131 4.14 -12.29 5.75
CA GLU A 131 3.42 -13.27 6.56
C GLU A 131 2.56 -12.65 7.66
N ASP A 132 1.60 -13.43 8.16
CA ASP A 132 0.71 -13.05 9.25
C ASP A 132 -0.05 -11.74 8.92
N VAL A 133 -0.74 -11.75 7.76
CA VAL A 133 -1.56 -10.63 7.31
C VAL A 133 -3.04 -10.98 7.45
N HIS A 134 -3.75 -10.24 8.27
CA HIS A 134 -5.17 -10.45 8.51
C HIS A 134 -6.00 -9.30 7.94
N ILE A 135 -7.00 -9.66 7.11
CA ILE A 135 -7.89 -8.70 6.47
C ILE A 135 -9.33 -9.09 6.78
N HIS A 136 -10.06 -8.20 7.45
CA HIS A 136 -11.45 -8.47 7.82
C HIS A 136 -12.31 -7.21 7.92
N HIS A 137 -13.63 -7.36 7.82
CA HIS A 137 -14.60 -6.24 7.90
C HIS A 137 -14.28 -5.09 6.92
N VAL A 138 -13.88 -5.44 5.70
CA VAL A 138 -13.62 -4.47 4.64
C VAL A 138 -14.79 -4.51 3.65
N THR A 139 -15.33 -3.34 3.30
CA THR A 139 -16.40 -3.21 2.32
C THR A 139 -16.08 -2.18 1.27
N GLY A 140 -16.66 -2.32 0.08
CA GLY A 140 -16.48 -1.32 -0.97
C GLY A 140 -16.53 -1.90 -2.37
N ASN A 141 -15.90 -1.20 -3.30
CA ASN A 141 -15.87 -1.56 -4.71
C ASN A 141 -14.51 -1.34 -5.34
N VAL A 142 -14.24 -2.10 -6.39
CA VAL A 142 -13.07 -1.93 -7.24
C VAL A 142 -13.51 -1.65 -8.67
N LEU A 143 -12.71 -0.90 -9.41
CA LEU A 143 -12.95 -0.50 -10.78
C LEU A 143 -11.77 -0.83 -11.68
N LYS A 144 -12.06 -1.17 -12.92
CA LYS A 144 -11.02 -1.38 -13.93
C LYS A 144 -10.57 -0.03 -14.47
N TYR A 145 -9.38 0.41 -14.11
CA TYR A 145 -8.78 1.62 -14.68
C TYR A 145 -7.85 1.33 -15.86
N ALA A 146 -7.50 0.08 -16.10
CA ALA A 146 -6.57 -0.31 -17.15
C ALA A 146 -6.99 0.05 -18.60
N ASP A 147 -8.29 0.20 -18.85
CA ASP A 147 -8.82 0.52 -20.20
C ASP A 147 -9.12 2.01 -20.41
N GLY A 148 -8.78 2.87 -19.46
CA GLY A 148 -9.04 4.30 -19.53
C GLY A 148 -10.48 4.69 -19.30
N ILE A 149 -10.77 5.21 -18.14
CA ILE A 149 -12.02 5.93 -17.90
C ILE A 149 -11.71 7.43 -18.13
N GLY A 150 -12.22 7.97 -19.24
CA GLY A 150 -12.04 9.38 -19.59
C GLY A 150 -10.80 9.68 -20.46
N GLU A 151 -10.44 10.96 -20.59
CA GLU A 151 -9.39 11.46 -21.48
C GLU A 151 -7.94 11.07 -21.06
N HIS A 152 -7.80 10.32 -20.00
CA HIS A 152 -6.51 9.98 -19.44
C HIS A 152 -6.09 8.58 -19.86
N ARG A 153 -4.98 8.50 -20.60
CA ARG A 153 -4.36 7.24 -20.99
C ARG A 153 -3.97 6.47 -19.74
N THR A 154 -4.49 5.25 -19.64
CA THR A 154 -4.20 4.30 -18.58
C THR A 154 -2.72 4.02 -18.47
N ARG A 155 -2.24 3.99 -17.25
CA ARG A 155 -0.93 3.46 -16.95
C ARG A 155 -1.03 1.94 -16.89
N MET A 156 -0.09 1.25 -17.51
CA MET A 156 -0.10 -0.22 -17.62
C MET A 156 -0.03 -0.96 -16.28
N TRP A 157 0.33 -0.27 -15.20
CA TRP A 157 0.42 -0.88 -13.86
C TRP A 157 -0.84 -0.73 -12.99
N TRP A 158 -1.80 0.08 -13.41
CA TRP A 158 -3.08 0.12 -12.71
C TRP A 158 -3.83 -1.20 -12.90
N GLY A 159 -4.54 -1.65 -11.86
CA GLY A 159 -5.20 -2.94 -11.84
C GLY A 159 -6.41 -3.05 -12.76
N ASN A 160 -6.90 -4.26 -12.87
CA ASN A 160 -8.05 -4.63 -13.71
C ASN A 160 -9.34 -4.76 -12.91
N GLY A 161 -9.43 -4.17 -11.70
CA GLY A 161 -10.56 -4.30 -10.80
C GLY A 161 -10.45 -5.54 -9.91
N GLU A 162 -9.27 -5.85 -9.40
CA GLU A 162 -9.05 -7.01 -8.55
C GLU A 162 -9.37 -6.69 -7.07
N PRO A 163 -10.38 -7.33 -6.45
CA PRO A 163 -10.62 -7.13 -5.01
C PRO A 163 -9.43 -7.54 -4.14
N ILE A 164 -8.79 -8.65 -4.50
CA ILE A 164 -7.59 -9.17 -3.85
C ILE A 164 -6.61 -9.63 -4.93
N PHE A 165 -5.37 -9.18 -4.86
CA PHE A 165 -4.30 -9.57 -5.76
C PHE A 165 -3.05 -9.99 -4.99
N LEU A 166 -2.58 -11.20 -5.23
CA LEU A 166 -1.41 -11.78 -4.59
C LEU A 166 -0.41 -12.21 -5.66
N ASN A 167 0.84 -11.77 -5.57
CA ASN A 167 1.85 -12.08 -6.56
C ASN A 167 3.25 -12.24 -5.94
N ALA A 168 3.92 -13.35 -6.28
CA ALA A 168 5.32 -13.57 -6.01
C ALA A 168 6.06 -13.66 -7.35
N THR A 169 6.81 -12.63 -7.72
CA THR A 169 7.42 -12.52 -9.04
C THR A 169 8.80 -11.87 -8.96
N TYR A 170 9.59 -12.04 -9.99
CA TYR A 170 10.91 -11.42 -10.09
C TYR A 170 10.79 -9.94 -10.44
N ARG A 171 11.68 -9.12 -9.90
CA ARG A 171 11.81 -7.72 -10.31
C ARG A 171 12.62 -7.65 -11.61
N ASN A 172 12.02 -7.04 -12.64
CA ASN A 172 12.70 -6.70 -13.90
C ASN A 172 13.52 -7.84 -14.56
N GLY A 173 13.02 -9.10 -14.46
CA GLY A 173 13.71 -10.24 -15.09
C GLY A 173 14.92 -10.77 -14.33
N GLU A 174 15.21 -10.26 -13.16
CA GLU A 174 16.21 -10.84 -12.27
C GLU A 174 15.73 -12.22 -11.76
N HIS A 175 16.54 -13.26 -11.95
CA HIS A 175 16.16 -14.65 -11.65
C HIS A 175 16.67 -15.10 -10.28
N HIS A 176 16.36 -14.34 -9.23
CA HIS A 176 16.56 -14.81 -7.86
C HIS A 176 15.23 -15.11 -7.18
N ASN A 177 15.30 -15.73 -6.01
CA ASN A 177 14.10 -15.99 -5.22
C ASN A 177 13.28 -14.69 -5.02
N PRO A 178 12.05 -14.61 -5.54
CA PRO A 178 11.22 -13.41 -5.38
C PRO A 178 10.78 -13.19 -3.93
N GLY A 179 10.84 -14.21 -3.10
CA GLY A 179 10.33 -14.21 -1.74
C GLY A 179 9.13 -15.14 -1.54
N LYS A 180 8.42 -14.97 -0.44
CA LYS A 180 7.30 -15.84 -0.03
C LYS A 180 6.14 -15.01 0.51
N ILE A 181 4.91 -15.49 0.24
CA ILE A 181 3.68 -15.00 0.86
C ILE A 181 3.05 -16.19 1.59
N ARG A 182 2.75 -16.06 2.88
CA ARG A 182 2.15 -17.13 3.67
C ARG A 182 1.32 -16.59 4.83
N ASN A 183 0.36 -17.37 5.28
CA ASN A 183 -0.54 -17.04 6.39
C ASN A 183 -1.24 -15.67 6.20
N ILE A 184 -2.07 -15.61 5.14
CA ILE A 184 -2.85 -14.44 4.76
C ILE A 184 -4.33 -14.70 5.05
#